data_e1b0eecd37415452cb2890f3acc5c1b9
#
_entry.id   e1b0eecd37415452cb2890f3acc5c1b9
#
_cell.length_a   1.000
_cell.length_b   1.000
_cell.length_c   1.000
_cell.angle_alpha   90.00
_cell.angle_beta   90.00
_cell.angle_gamma   90.00
#
_symmetry.space_group_name_H-M   'P 1'
#
loop_
_entity.id
_entity.type
_entity.pdbx_description
1 polymer ?
#
loop_
_entity_poly.entity_id
_entity_poly.type
_entity_poly.pdbx_seq_one_letter_code
_entity_poly.pdbx_strand_id
1 'polypeptide(L)'
;MRESGYEVHLYYYWLRSAEVAIARVAQRVRSGGHHIPDADVLRRYGRSVKNFSELYRGLADIWEVFDNTDGDRRLLAAGNTTEQLVESDEVWETFIRSADHANQ
;
A
#
# COMPACT_ATOMS: atom_id res chain seq x y z
N MET A 1 10.61 -20.57 0.69
CA MET A 1 11.02 -19.71 1.81
C MET A 1 10.65 -20.30 3.15
N ARG A 2 9.41 -20.71 3.31
CA ARG A 2 8.96 -21.32 4.58
C ARG A 2 9.72 -22.58 4.90
N GLU A 3 10.07 -23.33 3.89
CA GLU A 3 10.83 -24.58 4.02
C GLU A 3 12.21 -24.36 4.61
N SER A 4 12.73 -23.14 4.47
CA SER A 4 14.05 -22.77 5.01
C SER A 4 13.97 -22.22 6.43
N GLY A 5 12.78 -22.18 7.03
CA GLY A 5 12.58 -21.61 8.36
C GLY A 5 12.43 -20.10 8.39
N TYR A 6 12.36 -19.45 7.24
CA TYR A 6 12.14 -18.01 7.16
C TYR A 6 10.67 -17.66 7.11
N GLU A 7 10.32 -16.54 7.72
CA GLU A 7 8.98 -15.95 7.59
C GLU A 7 9.06 -14.69 6.73
N VAL A 8 8.07 -14.51 5.87
CA VAL A 8 7.96 -13.31 5.06
C VAL A 8 7.00 -12.37 5.76
N HIS A 9 7.51 -11.22 6.21
CA HIS A 9 6.72 -10.16 6.82
C HIS A 9 6.62 -9.03 5.82
N LEU A 10 5.38 -8.61 5.53
CA LEU A 10 5.11 -7.60 4.52
C LEU A 10 4.38 -6.43 5.15
N TYR A 11 4.96 -5.24 5.05
CA TYR A 11 4.35 -4.01 5.58
C TYR A 11 4.11 -3.04 4.43
N TYR A 12 2.90 -2.49 4.36
CA TYR A 12 2.56 -1.56 3.31
C TYR A 12 1.96 -0.29 3.90
N TYR A 13 2.50 0.86 3.49
CA TYR A 13 2.00 2.16 3.89
C TYR A 13 1.24 2.76 2.73
N TRP A 14 -0.07 2.67 2.82
CA TRP A 14 -0.97 3.01 1.73
C TRP A 14 -1.43 4.46 1.82
N LEU A 15 -1.62 5.09 0.66
CA LEU A 15 -2.28 6.38 0.51
C LEU A 15 -3.58 6.10 -0.22
N ARG A 16 -4.67 6.73 0.23
CA ARG A 16 -6.00 6.42 -0.30
C ARG A 16 -6.19 6.74 -1.77
N SER A 17 -5.40 7.68 -2.32
CA SER A 17 -5.52 8.04 -3.72
C SER A 17 -4.18 8.47 -4.30
N ALA A 18 -4.09 8.42 -5.63
CA ALA A 18 -2.93 8.90 -6.34
C ALA A 18 -2.76 10.41 -6.18
N GLU A 19 -3.87 11.14 -6.01
CA GLU A 19 -3.83 12.58 -5.78
C GLU A 19 -3.09 12.93 -4.49
N VAL A 20 -3.27 12.13 -3.44
CA VAL A 20 -2.52 12.29 -2.20
C VAL A 20 -1.03 12.08 -2.45
N ALA A 21 -0.69 11.06 -3.24
CA ALA A 21 0.71 10.79 -3.59
C ALA A 21 1.34 11.96 -4.35
N ILE A 22 0.61 12.53 -5.29
CA ILE A 22 1.05 13.69 -6.06
C ILE A 22 1.28 14.89 -5.13
N ALA A 23 0.35 15.13 -4.22
CA ALA A 23 0.47 16.24 -3.26
C ALA A 23 1.70 16.09 -2.37
N ARG A 24 2.02 14.87 -1.96
CA ARG A 24 3.20 14.60 -1.14
C ARG A 24 4.51 14.84 -1.89
N VAL A 25 4.56 14.46 -3.17
CA VAL A 25 5.72 14.75 -4.00
C VAL A 25 5.89 16.27 -4.15
N ALA A 26 4.80 16.99 -4.41
CA ALA A 26 4.84 18.45 -4.54
C ALA A 26 5.36 19.09 -3.25
N GLN A 27 4.95 18.58 -2.09
CA GLN A 27 5.43 19.08 -0.81
C GLN A 27 6.93 18.84 -0.64
N ARG A 28 7.42 17.68 -1.04
CA ARG A 28 8.85 17.35 -0.98
C ARG A 28 9.67 18.25 -1.88
N VAL A 29 9.14 18.57 -3.06
CA VAL A 29 9.82 19.48 -4.00
C VAL A 29 9.96 20.86 -3.37
N ARG A 30 8.90 21.35 -2.72
CA ARG A 30 8.95 22.64 -2.01
C ARG A 30 9.98 22.64 -0.89
N SER A 31 10.27 21.47 -0.32
CA SER A 31 11.25 21.32 0.75
C SER A 31 12.64 20.95 0.24
N GLY A 32 12.87 21.03 -1.07
CA GLY A 32 14.19 20.79 -1.68
C GLY A 32 14.38 19.42 -2.29
N GLY A 33 13.32 18.60 -2.40
CA GLY A 33 13.40 17.30 -3.04
C GLY A 33 13.32 17.38 -4.56
N HIS A 34 13.52 16.24 -5.21
CA HIS A 34 13.48 16.15 -6.67
C HIS A 34 12.05 16.10 -7.19
N HIS A 35 11.82 16.81 -8.29
CA HIS A 35 10.54 16.79 -8.97
C HIS A 35 10.33 15.43 -9.66
N ILE A 36 9.12 14.88 -9.50
CA ILE A 36 8.70 13.69 -10.22
C ILE A 36 7.43 14.04 -10.98
N PRO A 37 7.38 13.83 -12.31
CA PRO A 37 6.18 14.12 -13.10
C PRO A 37 4.95 13.37 -12.58
N ASP A 38 3.79 14.01 -12.63
CA ASP A 38 2.55 13.43 -12.12
C ASP A 38 2.25 12.05 -12.74
N ALA A 39 2.51 11.91 -14.04
CA ALA A 39 2.29 10.63 -14.72
C ALA A 39 3.12 9.50 -14.10
N ASP A 40 4.35 9.80 -13.69
CA ASP A 40 5.21 8.82 -13.04
C ASP A 40 4.71 8.49 -11.64
N VAL A 41 4.22 9.48 -10.90
CA VAL A 41 3.63 9.26 -9.58
C VAL A 41 2.42 8.34 -9.69
N LEU A 42 1.53 8.60 -10.65
CA LEU A 42 0.36 7.77 -10.90
C LEU A 42 0.73 6.32 -11.21
N ARG A 43 1.71 6.15 -12.10
CA ARG A 43 2.17 4.81 -12.49
C ARG A 43 2.76 4.05 -11.32
N ARG A 44 3.60 4.71 -10.52
CA ARG A 44 4.24 4.10 -9.35
C ARG A 44 3.22 3.76 -8.28
N TYR A 45 2.23 4.63 -8.08
CA TYR A 45 1.16 4.38 -7.13
C TYR A 45 0.39 3.11 -7.48
N GLY A 46 -0.07 3.00 -8.72
CA GLY A 46 -0.81 1.82 -9.18
C GLY A 46 0.01 0.55 -9.09
N ARG A 47 1.28 0.62 -9.49
CA ARG A 47 2.17 -0.54 -9.42
C ARG A 47 2.41 -0.98 -7.98
N SER A 48 2.58 -0.03 -7.07
CA SER A 48 2.80 -0.33 -5.66
C SER A 48 1.61 -1.06 -5.04
N VAL A 49 0.40 -0.56 -5.28
CA VAL A 49 -0.83 -1.18 -4.76
C VAL A 49 -0.99 -2.59 -5.34
N LYS A 50 -0.79 -2.73 -6.64
CA LYS A 50 -0.90 -4.01 -7.32
C LYS A 50 0.10 -5.02 -6.76
N ASN A 51 1.36 -4.61 -6.63
CA ASN A 51 2.42 -5.50 -6.14
C ASN A 51 2.11 -5.99 -4.73
N PHE A 52 1.69 -5.10 -3.84
CA PHE A 52 1.34 -5.52 -2.49
C PHE A 52 0.16 -6.49 -2.52
N SER A 53 -0.88 -6.17 -3.29
CA SER A 53 -2.07 -7.01 -3.38
C SER A 53 -1.72 -8.45 -3.82
N GLU A 54 -0.78 -8.59 -4.75
CA GLU A 54 -0.34 -9.91 -5.20
C GLU A 54 0.52 -10.62 -4.15
N LEU A 55 1.43 -9.88 -3.51
CA LEU A 55 2.38 -10.48 -2.56
C LEU A 55 1.71 -10.96 -1.28
N TYR A 56 0.81 -10.17 -0.71
CA TYR A 56 0.20 -10.58 0.56
C TYR A 56 -0.72 -11.79 0.41
N ARG A 57 -1.28 -11.98 -0.77
CA ARG A 57 -2.16 -13.12 -1.04
C ARG A 57 -1.41 -14.42 -1.23
N GLY A 58 -0.17 -14.36 -1.71
CA GLY A 58 0.55 -15.55 -2.10
C GLY A 58 1.81 -15.87 -1.33
N LEU A 59 2.51 -14.87 -0.83
CA LEU A 59 3.87 -15.05 -0.30
C LEU A 59 4.05 -14.64 1.15
N ALA A 60 3.22 -13.74 1.67
CA ALA A 60 3.44 -13.22 3.02
C ALA A 60 2.91 -14.19 4.08
N ASP A 61 3.74 -14.47 5.07
CA ASP A 61 3.31 -15.20 6.25
C ASP A 61 2.58 -14.27 7.21
N ILE A 62 3.07 -13.03 7.32
CA ILE A 62 2.45 -11.98 8.13
C ILE A 62 2.45 -10.71 7.29
N TRP A 63 1.35 -9.99 7.30
CA TRP A 63 1.25 -8.73 6.57
C TRP A 63 0.45 -7.70 7.35
N GLU A 64 0.79 -6.43 7.14
CA GLU A 64 0.08 -5.31 7.71
C GLU A 64 -0.05 -4.20 6.68
N VAL A 65 -1.22 -3.58 6.60
CA VAL A 65 -1.48 -2.41 5.76
C VAL A 65 -1.80 -1.24 6.67
N PHE A 66 -1.08 -0.15 6.48
CA PHE A 66 -1.29 1.09 7.23
C PHE A 66 -1.81 2.15 6.28
N ASP A 67 -2.81 2.89 6.73
CA ASP A 67 -3.31 4.06 6.01
C ASP A 67 -2.49 5.26 6.46
N ASN A 68 -1.68 5.79 5.56
CA ASN A 68 -0.78 6.91 5.85
C ASN A 68 -1.24 8.21 5.17
N THR A 69 -2.53 8.28 4.81
CA THR A 69 -3.07 9.41 4.08
C THR A 69 -2.91 10.74 4.81
N ASP A 70 -3.16 10.73 6.12
CA ASP A 70 -3.11 11.95 6.94
C ASP A 70 -1.73 12.18 7.57
N GLY A 71 -0.75 11.37 7.25
CA GLY A 71 0.57 11.45 7.87
C GLY A 71 0.71 10.63 9.14
N ASP A 72 -0.41 10.22 9.74
CA ASP A 72 -0.43 9.31 10.88
C ASP A 72 -0.63 7.89 10.38
N ARG A 73 0.32 7.03 10.67
CA ARG A 73 0.23 5.63 10.23
C ARG A 73 -0.81 4.90 11.08
N ARG A 74 -1.97 4.66 10.49
CA ARG A 74 -3.05 3.95 11.16
C ARG A 74 -3.17 2.56 10.58
N LEU A 75 -3.18 1.55 11.43
CA LEU A 75 -3.37 0.18 10.98
C LEU A 75 -4.75 0.05 10.31
N LEU A 76 -4.76 -0.37 9.06
CA LEU A 76 -5.99 -0.61 8.31
C LEU A 76 -6.37 -2.09 8.37
N ALA A 77 -5.41 -2.96 8.16
CA ALA A 77 -5.64 -4.41 8.15
C ALA A 77 -4.35 -5.14 8.43
N ALA A 78 -4.49 -6.35 8.94
CA ALA A 78 -3.37 -7.23 9.20
C ALA A 78 -3.82 -8.67 9.03
N GLY A 79 -2.90 -9.55 8.72
CA GLY A 79 -3.27 -10.94 8.56
C GLY A 79 -2.08 -11.87 8.52
N ASN A 80 -2.40 -13.16 8.49
CA ASN A 80 -1.44 -14.23 8.30
C ASN A 80 -2.04 -15.22 7.29
N THR A 81 -1.51 -16.42 7.21
CA THR A 81 -1.96 -17.40 6.21
C THR A 81 -3.39 -17.92 6.45
N THR A 82 -3.95 -17.71 7.64
CA THR A 82 -5.26 -18.28 8.02
C THR A 82 -6.28 -17.22 8.44
N GLU A 83 -5.84 -16.09 8.98
CA GLU A 83 -6.74 -15.10 9.57
C GLU A 83 -6.46 -13.70 9.05
N GLN A 84 -7.49 -12.88 9.06
CA GLN A 84 -7.39 -11.49 8.63
C GLN A 84 -8.21 -10.61 9.58
N LEU A 85 -7.61 -9.51 10.02
CA LEU A 85 -8.25 -8.49 10.82
C LEU A 85 -8.33 -7.22 9.98
N VAL A 86 -9.52 -6.62 9.90
CA VAL A 86 -9.74 -5.37 9.17
C VAL A 86 -10.35 -4.36 10.13
N GLU A 87 -9.67 -3.21 10.30
CA GLU A 87 -10.12 -2.17 11.22
C GLU A 87 -11.32 -1.38 10.69
N SER A 88 -11.41 -1.23 9.37
CA SER A 88 -12.53 -0.54 8.74
C SER A 88 -12.86 -1.22 7.42
N ASP A 89 -14.02 -1.86 7.37
CA ASP A 89 -14.47 -2.54 6.16
C ASP A 89 -14.60 -1.58 4.99
N GLU A 90 -15.11 -0.38 5.23
CA GLU A 90 -15.29 0.63 4.19
C GLU A 90 -13.96 1.05 3.57
N VAL A 91 -12.97 1.34 4.39
CA VAL A 91 -11.64 1.75 3.90
C VAL A 91 -10.93 0.57 3.24
N TRP A 92 -11.10 -0.63 3.79
CA TRP A 92 -10.54 -1.84 3.20
C TRP A 92 -11.09 -2.10 1.79
N GLU A 93 -12.38 -1.89 1.58
CA GLU A 93 -12.97 -2.00 0.26
C GLU A 93 -12.38 -0.99 -0.71
N THR A 94 -12.09 0.22 -0.23
CA THR A 94 -11.44 1.24 -1.05
C THR A 94 -10.05 0.76 -1.48
N PHE A 95 -9.31 0.14 -0.56
CA PHE A 95 -8.00 -0.43 -0.88
C PHE A 95 -8.11 -1.53 -1.93
N ILE A 96 -9.04 -2.47 -1.76
CA ILE A 96 -9.23 -3.57 -2.70
C ILE A 96 -9.60 -3.05 -4.08
N ARG A 97 -10.48 -2.05 -4.17
CA ARG A 97 -10.84 -1.43 -5.44
C ARG A 97 -9.64 -0.74 -6.11
N SER A 98 -8.77 -0.10 -5.32
CA SER A 98 -7.53 0.48 -5.84
C SER A 98 -6.67 -0.58 -6.50
N ALA A 99 -6.53 -1.73 -5.85
CA ALA A 99 -5.72 -2.83 -6.36
C ALA A 99 -6.32 -3.40 -7.64
N ASP A 100 -7.63 -3.60 -7.67
CA ASP A 100 -8.32 -4.12 -8.85
C ASP A 100 -8.22 -3.15 -10.02
N HIS A 101 -8.39 -1.86 -9.74
CA HIS A 101 -8.27 -0.83 -10.77
C HIS A 101 -6.86 -0.75 -11.34
N ALA A 102 -5.86 -0.95 -10.51
CA ALA A 102 -4.46 -0.93 -10.93
C ALA A 102 -4.10 -2.11 -11.86
N ASN A 103 -4.90 -3.17 -11.85
CA ASN A 103 -4.71 -4.33 -12.71
C ASN A 103 -5.27 -4.15 -14.12
N GLN A 104 -5.91 -3.05 -14.40
CA GLN A 104 -6.51 -2.79 -15.70
C GLN A 104 -5.58 -2.04 -16.66
#